data_bd08b693c6437451cab66e0409950082
#
_entry.id   bd08b693c6437451cab66e0409950082
#
_cell.length_a   1.000
_cell.length_b   1.000
_cell.length_c   1.000
_cell.angle_alpha   90.00
_cell.angle_beta   90.00
_cell.angle_gamma   90.00
#
_symmetry.space_group_name_H-M   'P 1'
#
loop_
_entity.id
_entity.type
_entity.pdbx_description
1 polymer ?
#
loop_
_entity_poly.entity_id
_entity_poly.type
_entity_poly.pdbx_seq_one_letter_code
_entity_poly.pdbx_strand_id
1 'polypeptide(L)'
;DDEPGIRHVLGALIRDFGYDVHTAESAREALEAFTANPFPIVVTDIRMPGMDGLALLERVRNQNPDTQVVMITGHGDMDNAVECLRLGAADFIAKPVNDDLLEHSLKRAAEQYSLREQIRRYTEHLEELVASRTRELLEAHRVAVVGETVACMAHTIKNLAAALEGSLFVLKQGMESGNREYLDDGWAMLEEDISRVRDKLLHLLHIGQQTELRECLVDPVQPVRHVVKRLEGRAASLSIALQFQDAADSDTI
;
A
#
# COMPACT_ATOMS: atom_id res chain seq x y z
N ASP A 1 -34.69 -20.71 18.47
CA ASP A 1 -35.98 -21.39 18.23
C ASP A 1 -37.05 -20.76 19.13
N ASP A 2 -38.23 -20.48 18.61
CA ASP A 2 -39.36 -19.91 19.36
C ASP A 2 -40.07 -20.95 20.22
N GLU A 3 -39.99 -22.24 19.85
CA GLU A 3 -40.59 -23.34 20.62
C GLU A 3 -39.76 -23.68 21.87
N PRO A 4 -40.27 -23.48 23.12
CA PRO A 4 -39.50 -23.71 24.35
C PRO A 4 -39.02 -25.15 24.49
N GLY A 5 -39.80 -26.13 24.04
CA GLY A 5 -39.43 -27.55 24.12
C GLY A 5 -38.26 -27.91 23.21
N ILE A 6 -38.28 -27.44 21.96
CA ILE A 6 -37.19 -27.66 20.99
C ILE A 6 -35.92 -26.93 21.46
N ARG A 7 -36.06 -25.68 21.88
CA ARG A 7 -34.93 -24.87 22.41
C ARG A 7 -34.26 -25.54 23.60
N HIS A 8 -35.03 -26.12 24.52
CA HIS A 8 -34.50 -26.82 25.69
C HIS A 8 -33.74 -28.09 25.29
N VAL A 9 -34.33 -28.93 24.41
CA VAL A 9 -33.72 -30.18 23.94
C VAL A 9 -32.42 -29.90 23.15
N LEU A 10 -32.47 -28.98 22.20
CA LEU A 10 -31.31 -28.61 21.41
C LEU A 10 -30.20 -28.02 22.30
N GLY A 11 -30.58 -27.15 23.24
CA GLY A 11 -29.60 -26.55 24.16
C GLY A 11 -28.94 -27.59 25.07
N ALA A 12 -29.65 -28.61 25.53
CA ALA A 12 -29.08 -29.71 26.29
C ALA A 12 -28.14 -30.56 25.43
N LEU A 13 -28.58 -30.96 24.25
CA LEU A 13 -27.82 -31.79 23.33
C LEU A 13 -26.48 -31.11 22.90
N ILE A 14 -26.53 -29.83 22.57
CA ILE A 14 -25.35 -29.07 22.17
C ILE A 14 -24.35 -28.93 23.35
N ARG A 15 -24.85 -28.81 24.60
CA ARG A 15 -23.98 -28.86 25.81
C ARG A 15 -23.34 -30.24 26.00
N ASP A 16 -24.06 -31.31 25.72
CA ASP A 16 -23.53 -32.69 25.81
C ASP A 16 -22.41 -32.93 24.79
N PHE A 17 -22.42 -32.21 23.65
CA PHE A 17 -21.31 -32.20 22.69
C PHE A 17 -20.11 -31.33 23.13
N GLY A 18 -20.19 -30.69 24.32
CA GLY A 18 -19.09 -29.93 24.91
C GLY A 18 -19.04 -28.46 24.51
N TYR A 19 -20.12 -27.90 23.95
CA TYR A 19 -20.22 -26.47 23.63
C TYR A 19 -20.86 -25.68 24.77
N ASP A 20 -20.40 -24.44 24.95
CA ASP A 20 -21.09 -23.47 25.79
C ASP A 20 -22.28 -22.87 25.02
N VAL A 21 -23.48 -22.90 25.61
CA VAL A 21 -24.72 -22.60 24.91
C VAL A 21 -25.49 -21.46 25.56
N HIS A 22 -25.68 -20.41 24.80
CA HIS A 22 -26.63 -19.34 25.09
C HIS A 22 -27.90 -19.54 24.25
N THR A 23 -29.08 -19.48 24.87
CA THR A 23 -30.36 -19.68 24.20
C THR A 23 -31.14 -18.37 24.10
N ALA A 24 -31.84 -18.17 22.98
CA ALA A 24 -32.73 -17.03 22.74
C ALA A 24 -34.10 -17.48 22.28
N GLU A 25 -35.13 -16.74 22.67
CA GLU A 25 -36.54 -17.07 22.36
C GLU A 25 -37.02 -16.49 21.03
N SER A 26 -36.27 -15.59 20.47
CA SER A 26 -36.58 -14.93 19.20
C SER A 26 -35.31 -14.50 18.47
N ALA A 27 -35.41 -14.27 17.16
CA ALA A 27 -34.30 -13.73 16.36
C ALA A 27 -33.83 -12.36 16.85
N ARG A 28 -34.74 -11.55 17.40
CA ARG A 28 -34.38 -10.23 17.96
C ARG A 28 -33.50 -10.38 19.19
N GLU A 29 -33.91 -11.22 20.15
CA GLU A 29 -33.11 -11.49 21.35
C GLU A 29 -31.76 -12.11 21.00
N ALA A 30 -31.75 -13.06 20.04
CA ALA A 30 -30.51 -13.65 19.52
C ALA A 30 -29.56 -12.59 18.95
N LEU A 31 -30.08 -11.63 18.19
CA LEU A 31 -29.30 -10.55 17.60
C LEU A 31 -28.78 -9.56 18.66
N GLU A 32 -29.59 -9.23 19.67
CA GLU A 32 -29.17 -8.40 20.81
C GLU A 32 -28.04 -9.08 21.58
N ALA A 33 -28.17 -10.37 21.90
CA ALA A 33 -27.10 -11.15 22.54
C ALA A 33 -25.84 -11.24 21.67
N PHE A 34 -25.99 -11.47 20.38
CA PHE A 34 -24.90 -11.54 19.42
C PHE A 34 -24.16 -10.19 19.29
N THR A 35 -24.89 -9.10 19.28
CA THR A 35 -24.29 -7.74 19.22
C THR A 35 -23.49 -7.42 20.49
N ALA A 36 -23.95 -7.88 21.64
CA ALA A 36 -23.24 -7.70 22.91
C ALA A 36 -21.98 -8.58 23.00
N ASN A 37 -22.07 -9.82 22.50
CA ASN A 37 -20.94 -10.77 22.48
C ASN A 37 -21.08 -11.69 21.25
N PRO A 38 -20.29 -11.49 20.18
CA PRO A 38 -20.36 -12.32 18.99
C PRO A 38 -20.03 -13.78 19.29
N PHE A 39 -20.88 -14.68 18.81
CA PHE A 39 -20.71 -16.13 18.96
C PHE A 39 -20.05 -16.72 17.69
N PRO A 40 -19.17 -17.73 17.83
CA PRO A 40 -18.59 -18.46 16.72
C PRO A 40 -19.63 -19.17 15.83
N ILE A 41 -20.65 -19.76 16.50
CA ILE A 41 -21.70 -20.55 15.84
C ILE A 41 -23.05 -20.06 16.32
N VAL A 42 -23.99 -19.92 15.40
CA VAL A 42 -25.41 -19.64 15.66
C VAL A 42 -26.23 -20.78 15.09
N VAL A 43 -27.11 -21.37 15.89
CA VAL A 43 -28.10 -22.38 15.43
C VAL A 43 -29.46 -21.74 15.51
N THR A 44 -30.21 -21.69 14.41
CA THR A 44 -31.50 -21.02 14.36
C THR A 44 -32.51 -21.79 13.52
N ASP A 45 -33.79 -21.76 13.94
CA ASP A 45 -34.89 -22.16 13.08
C ASP A 45 -35.07 -21.14 11.94
N ILE A 46 -35.53 -21.59 10.79
CA ILE A 46 -35.94 -20.73 9.68
C ILE A 46 -37.21 -19.96 10.05
N ARG A 47 -38.22 -20.67 10.61
CA ARG A 47 -39.54 -20.10 10.89
C ARG A 47 -39.63 -19.64 12.33
N MET A 48 -39.58 -18.35 12.53
CA MET A 48 -39.79 -17.72 13.85
C MET A 48 -40.77 -16.53 13.70
N PRO A 49 -41.60 -16.26 14.71
CA PRO A 49 -42.50 -15.10 14.70
C PRO A 49 -41.73 -13.77 14.61
N GLY A 50 -42.20 -12.88 13.76
CA GLY A 50 -41.64 -11.55 13.58
C GLY A 50 -40.43 -11.54 12.65
N MET A 51 -39.21 -11.68 13.17
CA MET A 51 -38.00 -11.82 12.39
C MET A 51 -37.69 -13.30 12.17
N ASP A 52 -37.64 -13.73 10.94
CA ASP A 52 -37.32 -15.13 10.58
C ASP A 52 -35.82 -15.43 10.68
N GLY A 53 -35.45 -16.72 10.58
CA GLY A 53 -34.08 -17.16 10.66
C GLY A 53 -33.20 -16.70 9.49
N LEU A 54 -33.80 -16.47 8.31
CA LEU A 54 -33.06 -15.95 7.15
C LEU A 54 -32.62 -14.50 7.37
N ALA A 55 -33.52 -13.66 7.88
CA ALA A 55 -33.17 -12.28 8.25
C ALA A 55 -32.15 -12.22 9.39
N LEU A 56 -32.20 -13.19 10.34
CA LEU A 56 -31.18 -13.33 11.37
C LEU A 56 -29.82 -13.71 10.77
N LEU A 57 -29.78 -14.68 9.87
CA LEU A 57 -28.56 -15.10 9.16
C LEU A 57 -27.90 -13.93 8.45
N GLU A 58 -28.65 -13.15 7.67
CA GLU A 58 -28.11 -11.97 6.98
C GLU A 58 -27.51 -10.95 7.95
N ARG A 59 -28.22 -10.64 9.04
CA ARG A 59 -27.74 -9.66 10.03
C ARG A 59 -26.52 -10.14 10.80
N VAL A 60 -26.47 -11.40 11.19
CA VAL A 60 -25.32 -12.01 11.86
C VAL A 60 -24.10 -11.95 10.95
N ARG A 61 -24.25 -12.33 9.68
CA ARG A 61 -23.16 -12.32 8.71
C ARG A 61 -22.67 -10.90 8.35
N ASN A 62 -23.58 -9.94 8.31
CA ASN A 62 -23.20 -8.53 8.10
C ASN A 62 -22.43 -7.94 9.27
N GLN A 63 -22.70 -8.39 10.51
CA GLN A 63 -21.96 -7.96 11.70
C GLN A 63 -20.63 -8.71 11.86
N ASN A 64 -20.62 -10.02 11.62
CA ASN A 64 -19.41 -10.85 11.69
C ASN A 64 -19.44 -11.92 10.59
N PRO A 65 -18.73 -11.71 9.47
CA PRO A 65 -18.68 -12.65 8.34
C PRO A 65 -18.07 -14.01 8.69
N ASP A 66 -17.32 -14.10 9.79
CA ASP A 66 -16.67 -15.36 10.21
C ASP A 66 -17.61 -16.28 10.96
N THR A 67 -18.67 -15.76 11.59
CA THR A 67 -19.66 -16.55 12.31
C THR A 67 -20.32 -17.57 11.41
N GLN A 68 -20.41 -18.80 11.88
CA GLN A 68 -21.05 -19.90 11.17
C GLN A 68 -22.50 -20.03 11.62
N VAL A 69 -23.44 -20.02 10.67
CA VAL A 69 -24.87 -20.16 11.00
C VAL A 69 -25.38 -21.50 10.47
N VAL A 70 -25.89 -22.33 11.37
CA VAL A 70 -26.56 -23.61 11.06
C VAL A 70 -28.05 -23.39 11.14
N MET A 71 -28.74 -23.69 10.07
CA MET A 71 -30.19 -23.50 9.97
C MET A 71 -30.93 -24.81 10.31
N ILE A 72 -32.04 -24.70 11.06
CA ILE A 72 -32.95 -25.82 11.30
C ILE A 72 -34.21 -25.60 10.45
N THR A 73 -34.63 -26.63 9.72
CA THR A 73 -35.74 -26.49 8.76
C THR A 73 -36.84 -27.49 9.06
N GLY A 74 -38.12 -27.08 8.88
CA GLY A 74 -39.27 -27.99 8.96
C GLY A 74 -39.49 -28.80 7.68
N HIS A 75 -40.43 -29.78 7.73
CA HIS A 75 -40.85 -30.51 6.54
C HIS A 75 -41.51 -29.58 5.52
N GLY A 76 -41.01 -29.58 4.27
CA GLY A 76 -41.55 -28.78 3.18
C GLY A 76 -40.76 -27.48 2.86
N ASP A 77 -39.69 -27.19 3.57
CA ASP A 77 -38.91 -25.99 3.40
C ASP A 77 -37.61 -26.18 2.53
N MET A 78 -37.66 -27.15 1.60
CA MET A 78 -36.49 -27.46 0.76
C MET A 78 -36.04 -26.27 -0.10
N ASP A 79 -36.99 -25.46 -0.57
CA ASP A 79 -36.66 -24.22 -1.33
C ASP A 79 -35.92 -23.20 -0.44
N ASN A 80 -36.34 -23.11 0.83
CA ASN A 80 -35.66 -22.23 1.81
C ASN A 80 -34.26 -22.74 2.18
N ALA A 81 -34.03 -24.06 2.17
CA ALA A 81 -32.68 -24.62 2.42
C ALA A 81 -31.66 -24.18 1.36
N VAL A 82 -32.07 -24.12 0.09
CA VAL A 82 -31.20 -23.61 -0.99
C VAL A 82 -30.93 -22.13 -0.80
N GLU A 83 -31.90 -21.35 -0.38
CA GLU A 83 -31.76 -19.93 -0.09
C GLU A 83 -30.83 -19.68 1.10
N CYS A 84 -30.94 -20.48 2.17
CA CYS A 84 -30.00 -20.43 3.31
C CYS A 84 -28.55 -20.58 2.86
N LEU A 85 -28.25 -21.56 2.01
CA LEU A 85 -26.89 -21.77 1.49
C LEU A 85 -26.43 -20.61 0.60
N ARG A 86 -27.32 -20.02 -0.23
CA ARG A 86 -27.00 -18.83 -1.03
C ARG A 86 -26.68 -17.62 -0.17
N LEU A 87 -27.37 -17.44 0.94
CA LEU A 87 -27.11 -16.39 1.93
C LEU A 87 -25.89 -16.69 2.81
N GLY A 88 -25.28 -17.87 2.61
CA GLY A 88 -24.03 -18.26 3.26
C GLY A 88 -24.21 -18.93 4.62
N ALA A 89 -25.30 -19.61 4.86
CA ALA A 89 -25.39 -20.56 5.97
C ALA A 89 -24.30 -21.63 5.84
N ALA A 90 -23.74 -22.04 6.96
CA ALA A 90 -22.72 -23.08 7.01
C ALA A 90 -23.32 -24.47 6.70
N ASP A 91 -24.54 -24.70 7.18
CA ASP A 91 -25.26 -25.93 6.97
C ASP A 91 -26.76 -25.76 7.27
N PHE A 92 -27.57 -26.79 6.93
CA PHE A 92 -28.96 -26.88 7.35
C PHE A 92 -29.29 -28.28 7.81
N ILE A 93 -30.22 -28.42 8.76
CA ILE A 93 -30.66 -29.68 9.36
C ILE A 93 -32.16 -29.72 9.34
N ALA A 94 -32.74 -30.79 8.77
CA ALA A 94 -34.19 -30.96 8.73
C ALA A 94 -34.72 -31.49 10.06
N LYS A 95 -35.91 -31.00 10.50
CA LYS A 95 -36.65 -31.56 11.64
C LYS A 95 -37.35 -32.90 11.21
N PRO A 96 -37.32 -33.94 12.05
CA PRO A 96 -36.79 -34.00 13.40
C PRO A 96 -35.26 -34.00 13.40
N VAL A 97 -34.65 -33.19 14.29
CA VAL A 97 -33.21 -33.06 14.37
C VAL A 97 -32.60 -34.40 14.80
N ASN A 98 -31.68 -34.90 13.97
CA ASN A 98 -30.89 -36.08 14.28
C ASN A 98 -29.60 -35.65 15.00
N ASP A 99 -29.26 -36.31 16.12
CA ASP A 99 -28.16 -35.99 16.99
C ASP A 99 -26.80 -36.07 16.26
N ASP A 100 -26.58 -37.14 15.47
CA ASP A 100 -25.35 -37.33 14.71
C ASP A 100 -25.13 -36.25 13.64
N LEU A 101 -26.25 -35.86 12.95
CA LEU A 101 -26.20 -34.78 11.95
C LEU A 101 -25.91 -33.42 12.60
N LEU A 102 -26.52 -33.14 13.74
CA LEU A 102 -26.29 -31.89 14.47
C LEU A 102 -24.83 -31.82 14.95
N GLU A 103 -24.33 -32.89 15.56
CA GLU A 103 -22.93 -32.96 15.99
C GLU A 103 -21.95 -32.74 14.83
N HIS A 104 -22.21 -33.41 13.68
CA HIS A 104 -21.37 -33.26 12.49
C HIS A 104 -21.39 -31.83 11.93
N SER A 105 -22.57 -31.22 11.82
CA SER A 105 -22.72 -29.84 11.34
C SER A 105 -22.04 -28.83 12.28
N LEU A 106 -22.14 -29.03 13.59
CA LEU A 106 -21.46 -28.17 14.58
C LEU A 106 -19.96 -28.31 14.51
N LYS A 107 -19.41 -29.52 14.38
CA LYS A 107 -17.97 -29.76 14.21
C LYS A 107 -17.44 -29.07 12.96
N ARG A 108 -18.12 -29.22 11.81
CA ARG A 108 -17.78 -28.52 10.57
C ARG A 108 -17.81 -27.00 10.74
N ALA A 109 -18.85 -26.49 11.38
CA ALA A 109 -18.97 -25.06 11.64
C ALA A 109 -17.84 -24.53 12.54
N ALA A 110 -17.47 -25.29 13.58
CA ALA A 110 -16.37 -24.95 14.47
C ALA A 110 -15.01 -24.96 13.75
N GLU A 111 -14.76 -25.97 12.93
CA GLU A 111 -13.55 -26.04 12.10
C GLU A 111 -13.45 -24.89 11.10
N GLN A 112 -14.55 -24.56 10.40
CA GLN A 112 -14.59 -23.45 9.47
C GLN A 112 -14.36 -22.09 10.15
N TYR A 113 -14.96 -21.89 11.32
CA TYR A 113 -14.74 -20.68 12.11
C TYR A 113 -13.27 -20.55 12.53
N SER A 114 -12.71 -21.63 13.09
CA SER A 114 -11.30 -21.65 13.51
C SER A 114 -10.33 -21.37 12.36
N LEU A 115 -10.58 -21.97 11.19
CA LEU A 115 -9.77 -21.75 10.00
C LEU A 115 -9.83 -20.30 9.51
N ARG A 116 -11.04 -19.70 9.47
CA ARG A 116 -11.22 -18.29 9.07
C ARG A 116 -10.51 -17.35 10.05
N GLU A 117 -10.63 -17.61 11.35
CA GLU A 117 -9.95 -16.83 12.37
C GLU A 117 -8.42 -16.91 12.24
N GLN A 118 -7.88 -18.11 11.96
CA GLN A 118 -6.46 -18.28 11.69
C GLN A 118 -6.01 -17.49 10.45
N ILE A 119 -6.75 -17.60 9.34
CA ILE A 119 -6.44 -16.84 8.11
C ILE A 119 -6.43 -15.35 8.41
N ARG A 120 -7.43 -14.81 9.11
CA ARG A 120 -7.48 -13.40 9.48
C ARG A 120 -6.26 -12.97 10.29
N ARG A 121 -5.90 -13.73 11.34
CA ARG A 121 -4.70 -13.45 12.16
C ARG A 121 -3.41 -13.47 11.34
N TYR A 122 -3.28 -14.44 10.42
CA TYR A 122 -2.11 -14.50 9.54
C TYR A 122 -2.05 -13.32 8.58
N THR A 123 -3.20 -12.91 8.03
CA THR A 123 -3.28 -11.75 7.13
C THR A 123 -2.88 -10.46 7.84
N GLU A 124 -3.44 -10.20 9.03
CA GLU A 124 -3.09 -9.05 9.88
C GLU A 124 -1.59 -9.03 10.19
N HIS A 125 -1.03 -10.18 10.60
CA HIS A 125 0.40 -10.29 10.89
C HIS A 125 1.29 -10.05 9.65
N LEU A 126 0.88 -10.58 8.48
CA LEU A 126 1.61 -10.35 7.23
C LEU A 126 1.58 -8.87 6.82
N GLU A 127 0.45 -8.19 6.96
CA GLU A 127 0.33 -6.77 6.68
C GLU A 127 1.25 -5.93 7.57
N GLU A 128 1.31 -6.21 8.87
CA GLU A 128 2.24 -5.57 9.80
C GLU A 128 3.71 -5.82 9.40
N LEU A 129 4.05 -7.05 9.06
CA LEU A 129 5.41 -7.43 8.65
C LEU A 129 5.81 -6.74 7.35
N VAL A 130 4.92 -6.69 6.35
CA VAL A 130 5.15 -5.98 5.09
C VAL A 130 5.36 -4.50 5.36
N ALA A 131 4.52 -3.87 6.18
CA ALA A 131 4.65 -2.45 6.53
C ALA A 131 5.98 -2.14 7.25
N SER A 132 6.43 -3.03 8.14
CA SER A 132 7.73 -2.91 8.82
C SER A 132 8.89 -3.04 7.84
N ARG A 133 8.89 -4.09 7.02
CA ARG A 133 9.96 -4.33 6.04
C ARG A 133 10.06 -3.26 4.97
N THR A 134 8.92 -2.72 4.55
CA THR A 134 8.91 -1.60 3.60
C THR A 134 9.58 -0.36 4.18
N ARG A 135 9.33 -0.05 5.46
CA ARG A 135 10.00 1.06 6.14
C ARG A 135 11.50 0.86 6.26
N GLU A 136 11.94 -0.33 6.68
CA GLU A 136 13.37 -0.69 6.76
C GLU A 136 14.08 -0.55 5.41
N LEU A 137 13.44 -1.05 4.33
CA LEU A 137 13.98 -0.96 2.98
C LEU A 137 14.09 0.49 2.48
N LEU A 138 13.07 1.32 2.75
CA LEU A 138 13.10 2.74 2.37
C LEU A 138 14.22 3.49 3.11
N GLU A 139 14.44 3.18 4.39
CA GLU A 139 15.50 3.79 5.17
C GLU A 139 16.89 3.35 4.68
N ALA A 140 17.09 2.06 4.44
CA ALA A 140 18.32 1.53 3.87
C ALA A 140 18.60 2.11 2.48
N HIS A 141 17.58 2.26 1.65
CA HIS A 141 17.69 2.88 0.34
C HIS A 141 18.11 4.36 0.43
N ARG A 142 17.52 5.12 1.35
CA ARG A 142 17.92 6.53 1.59
C ARG A 142 19.39 6.64 1.97
N VAL A 143 19.87 5.78 2.87
CA VAL A 143 21.28 5.76 3.27
C VAL A 143 22.19 5.41 2.11
N ALA A 144 21.81 4.43 1.28
CA ALA A 144 22.59 4.03 0.11
C ALA A 144 22.69 5.16 -0.93
N VAL A 145 21.59 5.85 -1.24
CA VAL A 145 21.57 7.00 -2.16
C VAL A 145 22.45 8.13 -1.66
N VAL A 146 22.39 8.45 -0.35
CA VAL A 146 23.26 9.46 0.25
C VAL A 146 24.73 9.03 0.14
N GLY A 147 25.04 7.77 0.41
CA GLY A 147 26.40 7.24 0.30
C GLY A 147 26.97 7.35 -1.13
N GLU A 148 26.17 6.99 -2.13
CA GLU A 148 26.57 7.11 -3.54
C GLU A 148 26.78 8.58 -3.95
N THR A 149 25.88 9.46 -3.51
CA THR A 149 25.98 10.90 -3.77
C THR A 149 27.26 11.47 -3.16
N VAL A 150 27.57 11.14 -1.91
CA VAL A 150 28.80 11.59 -1.22
C VAL A 150 30.05 11.07 -1.93
N ALA A 151 30.08 9.82 -2.36
CA ALA A 151 31.20 9.25 -3.11
C ALA A 151 31.41 9.96 -4.45
N CYS A 152 30.35 10.27 -5.19
CA CYS A 152 30.41 11.06 -6.42
C CYS A 152 30.91 12.48 -6.17
N MET A 153 30.45 13.13 -5.09
CA MET A 153 30.94 14.45 -4.68
C MET A 153 32.44 14.43 -4.35
N ALA A 154 32.90 13.45 -3.58
CA ALA A 154 34.31 13.31 -3.20
C ALA A 154 35.20 13.15 -4.44
N HIS A 155 34.78 12.34 -5.43
CA HIS A 155 35.50 12.21 -6.68
C HIS A 155 35.54 13.51 -7.47
N THR A 156 34.44 14.24 -7.56
CA THR A 156 34.36 15.54 -8.22
C THR A 156 35.27 16.57 -7.55
N ILE A 157 35.21 16.66 -6.23
CA ILE A 157 36.10 17.60 -5.45
C ILE A 157 37.55 17.28 -5.68
N LYS A 158 37.96 16.01 -5.63
CA LYS A 158 39.33 15.58 -5.90
C LYS A 158 39.78 16.01 -7.29
N ASN A 159 38.95 15.86 -8.32
CA ASN A 159 39.31 16.26 -9.68
C ASN A 159 39.43 17.78 -9.82
N LEU A 160 38.56 18.56 -9.17
CA LEU A 160 38.65 20.02 -9.16
C LEU A 160 39.91 20.51 -8.44
N ALA A 161 40.27 19.89 -7.31
CA ALA A 161 41.48 20.20 -6.59
C ALA A 161 42.74 19.92 -7.44
N ALA A 162 42.78 18.76 -8.12
CA ALA A 162 43.90 18.40 -8.98
C ALA A 162 44.05 19.37 -10.18
N ALA A 163 42.95 19.85 -10.76
CA ALA A 163 42.96 20.83 -11.85
C ALA A 163 43.57 22.17 -11.35
N LEU A 164 43.07 22.68 -10.21
CA LEU A 164 43.60 23.90 -9.60
C LEU A 164 45.10 23.79 -9.22
N GLU A 165 45.52 22.62 -8.71
CA GLU A 165 46.96 22.36 -8.46
C GLU A 165 47.79 22.41 -9.74
N GLY A 166 47.24 21.88 -10.86
CA GLY A 166 47.86 21.94 -12.19
C GLY A 166 48.03 23.39 -12.67
N SER A 167 46.97 24.21 -12.61
CA SER A 167 46.99 25.62 -13.00
C SER A 167 48.01 26.43 -12.17
N LEU A 168 48.04 26.19 -10.84
CA LEU A 168 49.01 26.81 -9.94
C LEU A 168 50.46 26.39 -10.24
N PHE A 169 50.67 25.12 -10.62
CA PHE A 169 51.99 24.65 -11.02
C PHE A 169 52.50 25.37 -12.27
N VAL A 170 51.69 25.57 -13.31
CA VAL A 170 52.02 26.29 -14.54
C VAL A 170 52.36 27.77 -14.21
N LEU A 171 51.53 28.41 -13.38
CA LEU A 171 51.77 29.78 -12.92
C LEU A 171 53.12 29.91 -12.20
N LYS A 172 53.39 28.99 -11.26
CA LYS A 172 54.64 28.98 -10.49
C LYS A 172 55.87 28.82 -11.40
N GLN A 173 55.77 27.90 -12.38
CA GLN A 173 56.84 27.69 -13.36
C GLN A 173 57.07 28.93 -14.24
N GLY A 174 55.99 29.64 -14.64
CA GLY A 174 56.09 30.93 -15.34
C GLY A 174 56.77 32.02 -14.50
N MET A 175 56.45 32.08 -13.21
CA MET A 175 57.10 33.04 -12.28
C MET A 175 58.57 32.73 -12.08
N GLU A 176 58.97 31.49 -11.89
CA GLU A 176 60.35 31.07 -11.65
C GLU A 176 61.24 31.22 -12.91
N SER A 177 60.67 30.95 -14.09
CA SER A 177 61.38 31.04 -15.36
C SER A 177 61.39 32.44 -16.00
N GLY A 178 60.51 33.34 -15.51
CA GLY A 178 60.28 34.64 -16.13
C GLY A 178 59.57 34.55 -17.50
N ASN A 179 58.99 33.38 -17.82
CA ASN A 179 58.33 33.16 -19.09
C ASN A 179 56.86 33.67 -19.04
N ARG A 180 56.58 34.72 -19.82
CA ARG A 180 55.31 35.41 -19.86
C ARG A 180 54.19 34.54 -20.45
N GLU A 181 54.52 33.69 -21.40
CA GLU A 181 53.58 32.76 -22.01
C GLU A 181 53.04 31.77 -20.96
N TYR A 182 53.88 31.18 -20.11
CA TYR A 182 53.44 30.30 -19.03
C TYR A 182 52.61 31.03 -17.96
N LEU A 183 52.85 32.33 -17.74
CA LEU A 183 52.03 33.14 -16.83
C LEU A 183 50.63 33.36 -17.41
N ASP A 184 50.55 33.74 -18.69
CA ASP A 184 49.27 33.98 -19.37
C ASP A 184 48.44 32.67 -19.49
N ASP A 185 49.07 31.56 -19.85
CA ASP A 185 48.45 30.25 -19.93
C ASP A 185 47.97 29.76 -18.55
N GLY A 186 48.81 29.83 -17.54
CA GLY A 186 48.49 29.44 -16.19
C GLY A 186 47.35 30.25 -15.59
N TRP A 187 47.29 31.56 -15.91
CA TRP A 187 46.19 32.42 -15.50
C TRP A 187 44.89 32.06 -16.18
N ALA A 188 44.88 31.82 -17.48
CA ALA A 188 43.70 31.39 -18.25
C ALA A 188 43.18 30.05 -17.75
N MET A 189 44.07 29.08 -17.48
CA MET A 189 43.68 27.78 -16.88
C MET A 189 43.02 27.97 -15.51
N LEU A 190 43.57 28.83 -14.65
CA LEU A 190 43.02 29.08 -13.32
C LEU A 190 41.64 29.72 -13.38
N GLU A 191 41.40 30.68 -14.29
CA GLU A 191 40.08 31.29 -14.50
C GLU A 191 39.04 30.25 -14.97
N GLU A 192 39.43 29.36 -15.88
CA GLU A 192 38.58 28.29 -16.35
C GLU A 192 38.24 27.30 -15.22
N ASP A 193 39.25 26.89 -14.43
CA ASP A 193 39.05 25.96 -13.32
C ASP A 193 38.15 26.55 -12.22
N ILE A 194 38.30 27.84 -11.89
CA ILE A 194 37.41 28.53 -10.94
C ILE A 194 35.97 28.56 -11.47
N SER A 195 35.78 28.82 -12.77
CA SER A 195 34.46 28.78 -13.39
C SER A 195 33.85 27.40 -13.31
N ARG A 196 34.61 26.33 -13.59
CA ARG A 196 34.20 24.94 -13.45
C ARG A 196 33.80 24.59 -12.00
N VAL A 197 34.57 25.03 -11.02
CA VAL A 197 34.27 24.84 -9.58
C VAL A 197 32.91 25.47 -9.26
N ARG A 198 32.71 26.72 -9.64
CA ARG A 198 31.46 27.44 -9.42
C ARG A 198 30.26 26.71 -10.02
N ASP A 199 30.37 26.32 -11.29
CA ASP A 199 29.26 25.65 -12.01
C ASP A 199 28.95 24.29 -11.40
N LYS A 200 29.96 23.53 -10.98
CA LYS A 200 29.77 22.24 -10.28
C LYS A 200 29.16 22.41 -8.90
N LEU A 201 29.55 23.40 -8.13
CA LEU A 201 28.99 23.70 -6.81
C LEU A 201 27.49 24.09 -6.91
N LEU A 202 27.17 24.95 -7.89
CA LEU A 202 25.75 25.31 -8.14
C LEU A 202 24.91 24.11 -8.52
N HIS A 203 25.44 23.19 -9.33
CA HIS A 203 24.75 21.95 -9.68
C HIS A 203 24.53 21.05 -8.46
N LEU A 204 25.53 20.88 -7.59
CA LEU A 204 25.43 20.10 -6.37
C LEU A 204 24.40 20.68 -5.38
N LEU A 205 24.34 22.00 -5.25
CA LEU A 205 23.32 22.67 -4.42
C LEU A 205 21.90 22.42 -4.94
N HIS A 206 21.71 22.37 -6.26
CA HIS A 206 20.40 22.07 -6.86
C HIS A 206 19.96 20.61 -6.62
N ILE A 207 20.91 19.66 -6.61
CA ILE A 207 20.61 18.25 -6.29
C ILE A 207 20.21 18.09 -4.82
N GLY A 208 20.83 18.86 -3.91
CA GLY A 208 20.51 18.84 -2.47
C GLY A 208 19.16 19.46 -2.11
N GLN A 209 18.63 20.31 -2.98
CA GLN A 209 17.29 20.90 -2.85
C GLN A 209 16.28 20.03 -3.60
N GLN A 210 16.05 18.78 -3.16
CA GLN A 210 14.86 18.05 -3.58
C GLN A 210 13.64 18.78 -3.02
N THR A 211 13.21 19.79 -3.75
CA THR A 211 11.87 20.37 -3.58
C THR A 211 10.89 19.25 -3.87
N GLU A 212 9.94 19.04 -2.97
CA GLU A 212 8.79 18.16 -3.23
C GLU A 212 8.29 18.43 -4.64
N LEU A 213 8.26 17.37 -5.46
CA LEU A 213 7.69 17.42 -6.81
C LEU A 213 6.22 17.82 -6.64
N ARG A 214 5.92 19.09 -6.84
CA ARG A 214 4.55 19.55 -7.00
C ARG A 214 4.15 19.24 -8.43
N GLU A 215 3.26 18.28 -8.58
CA GLU A 215 2.62 18.05 -9.85
C GLU A 215 1.87 19.32 -10.24
N CYS A 216 2.36 19.99 -11.28
CA CYS A 216 1.69 21.12 -11.89
C CYS A 216 1.63 20.90 -13.40
N LEU A 217 0.56 21.38 -14.02
CA LEU A 217 0.46 21.44 -15.47
C LEU A 217 1.53 22.42 -15.98
N VAL A 218 2.55 21.89 -16.63
CA VAL A 218 3.64 22.67 -17.22
C VAL A 218 3.50 22.63 -18.74
N ASP A 219 3.50 23.79 -19.36
CA ASP A 219 3.62 23.91 -20.82
C ASP A 219 5.05 23.47 -21.21
N PRO A 220 5.22 22.36 -21.95
CA PRO A 220 6.53 21.82 -22.29
C PRO A 220 7.35 22.73 -23.20
N VAL A 221 6.72 23.68 -23.89
CA VAL A 221 7.34 24.64 -24.80
C VAL A 221 8.12 25.72 -24.05
N GLN A 222 7.65 26.14 -22.88
CA GLN A 222 8.26 27.20 -22.08
C GLN A 222 9.71 26.88 -21.64
N PRO A 223 10.04 25.71 -21.07
CA PRO A 223 11.42 25.38 -20.73
C PRO A 223 12.34 25.35 -21.95
N VAL A 224 11.88 24.82 -23.09
CA VAL A 224 12.67 24.75 -24.31
C VAL A 224 12.96 26.16 -24.84
N ARG A 225 11.95 27.03 -24.88
CA ARG A 225 12.12 28.44 -25.29
C ARG A 225 13.13 29.17 -24.41
N HIS A 226 13.14 28.89 -23.13
CA HIS A 226 14.10 29.48 -22.18
C HIS A 226 15.55 29.04 -22.45
N VAL A 227 15.75 27.75 -22.76
CA VAL A 227 17.06 27.21 -23.13
C VAL A 227 17.56 27.79 -24.46
N VAL A 228 16.69 27.86 -25.47
CA VAL A 228 17.04 28.45 -26.78
C VAL A 228 17.50 29.92 -26.61
N LYS A 229 16.74 30.73 -25.85
CA LYS A 229 17.09 32.13 -25.57
C LYS A 229 18.44 32.30 -24.85
N ARG A 230 18.80 31.37 -23.96
CA ARG A 230 20.13 31.37 -23.31
C ARG A 230 21.26 31.00 -24.26
N LEU A 231 20.99 30.20 -25.27
CA LEU A 231 22.00 29.74 -26.23
C LEU A 231 22.17 30.72 -27.41
N GLU A 232 21.21 31.63 -27.68
CA GLU A 232 21.26 32.62 -28.76
C GLU A 232 22.55 33.45 -28.75
N GLY A 233 22.96 33.96 -27.57
CA GLY A 233 24.16 34.74 -27.46
C GLY A 233 25.43 33.96 -27.81
N ARG A 234 25.53 32.70 -27.43
CA ARG A 234 26.63 31.81 -27.73
C ARG A 234 26.60 31.34 -29.19
N ALA A 235 25.44 31.09 -29.75
CA ALA A 235 25.25 30.73 -31.15
C ALA A 235 25.66 31.90 -32.07
N ALA A 236 25.28 33.14 -31.73
CA ALA A 236 25.64 34.32 -32.47
C ALA A 236 27.19 34.54 -32.49
N SER A 237 27.86 34.31 -31.36
CA SER A 237 29.34 34.39 -31.29
C SER A 237 30.07 33.35 -32.15
N LEU A 238 29.40 32.24 -32.46
CA LEU A 238 29.90 31.14 -33.30
C LEU A 238 29.36 31.17 -34.74
N SER A 239 28.61 32.23 -35.12
CA SER A 239 27.93 32.38 -36.40
C SER A 239 26.98 31.24 -36.75
N ILE A 240 26.33 30.66 -35.71
CA ILE A 240 25.32 29.60 -35.83
C ILE A 240 23.94 30.21 -35.71
N ALA A 241 23.06 29.94 -36.70
CA ALA A 241 21.65 30.32 -36.64
C ALA A 241 20.85 29.27 -35.84
N LEU A 242 20.24 29.69 -34.74
CA LEU A 242 19.33 28.84 -33.96
C LEU A 242 17.91 29.11 -34.42
N GLN A 243 17.20 28.06 -34.84
CA GLN A 243 15.76 28.13 -35.12
C GLN A 243 15.01 27.22 -34.16
N PHE A 244 14.00 27.76 -33.49
CA PHE A 244 13.06 27.00 -32.69
C PHE A 244 11.69 26.98 -33.42
N GLN A 245 11.23 25.77 -33.74
CA GLN A 245 9.93 25.57 -34.38
C GLN A 245 9.01 24.90 -33.36
N ASP A 246 7.91 25.58 -33.04
CA ASP A 246 6.86 25.05 -32.17
C ASP A 246 5.90 24.24 -33.04
N ALA A 247 5.88 22.92 -32.86
CA ALA A 247 5.00 22.03 -33.62
C ALA A 247 3.53 22.05 -33.12
N ALA A 248 3.26 22.73 -32.01
CA ALA A 248 1.91 22.82 -31.45
C ALA A 248 0.97 23.75 -32.23
N ASP A 249 1.49 24.55 -33.20
CA ASP A 249 0.66 25.41 -34.06
C ASP A 249 0.11 24.72 -35.32
N SER A 250 0.36 23.41 -35.49
CA SER A 250 -0.02 22.68 -36.72
C SER A 250 -1.17 21.69 -36.59
N ASP A 251 -1.81 21.54 -35.43
CA ASP A 251 -2.97 20.65 -35.30
C ASP A 251 -4.14 21.31 -34.56
N THR A 252 -4.87 22.10 -35.36
CA THR A 252 -6.30 22.26 -35.15
C THR A 252 -6.98 21.21 -36.06
N ILE A 253 -7.27 20.04 -35.52
CA ILE A 253 -8.33 19.17 -36.03
C ILE A 253 -9.22 18.77 -34.86
#